data_882f091b6308e8bbc50fc9a4fd133504
#
_entry.id   882f091b6308e8bbc50fc9a4fd133504
#
_cell.length_a   1.000
_cell.length_b   1.000
_cell.length_c   1.000
_cell.angle_alpha   90.00
_cell.angle_beta   90.00
_cell.angle_gamma   90.00
#
_symmetry.space_group_name_H-M   'P 1'
#
loop_
_entity.id
_entity.type
_entity.pdbx_description
1 polymer ?
#
loop_
_entity_poly.entity_id
_entity_poly.type
_entity_poly.pdbx_seq_one_letter_code
_entity_poly.pdbx_strand_id
1 'polypeptide(L)'
;MSRIAKYPVTLPKGVEATLATEALSIKGPLGTLSQRLRRDVSIEKDGDKLVFKALDDSDEANAMSGTLRALAANMVLGVTKGFEKRLTLVGVGYRAQAQGDKLNLTLGFSHPVVHPMPKGVKVETPSQTEIVIKGLDKQQVGQVAAEVRAYRSPEPYKGKGVRYSNERVVLKETKKK
;
A
#
# COMPACT_ATOMS: atom_id res chain seq x y z
N MET A 1 -9.25 20.90 -15.55
CA MET A 1 -9.70 19.55 -15.07
C MET A 1 -8.56 18.55 -15.19
N SER A 2 -8.28 17.79 -14.15
CA SER A 2 -7.23 16.76 -14.10
C SER A 2 -7.44 15.70 -15.18
N ARG A 3 -6.37 15.31 -15.91
CA ARG A 3 -6.44 14.21 -16.91
C ARG A 3 -6.91 12.89 -16.28
N ILE A 4 -6.52 12.63 -15.03
CA ILE A 4 -6.89 11.43 -14.30
C ILE A 4 -8.36 11.46 -13.89
N ALA A 5 -8.88 12.60 -13.44
CA ALA A 5 -10.28 12.76 -13.04
C ALA A 5 -11.29 12.55 -14.20
N LYS A 6 -10.86 12.77 -15.45
CA LYS A 6 -11.71 12.56 -16.64
C LYS A 6 -12.12 11.10 -16.85
N TYR A 7 -11.30 10.14 -16.34
CA TYR A 7 -11.62 8.73 -16.49
C TYR A 7 -12.45 8.23 -15.33
N PRO A 8 -13.68 7.76 -15.54
CA PRO A 8 -14.51 7.22 -14.48
C PRO A 8 -13.87 5.99 -13.84
N VAL A 9 -14.22 5.72 -12.59
CA VAL A 9 -13.84 4.48 -11.89
C VAL A 9 -15.00 3.49 -12.06
N THR A 10 -14.74 2.39 -12.74
CA THR A 10 -15.73 1.32 -12.93
C THR A 10 -15.78 0.44 -11.68
N LEU A 11 -16.98 0.18 -11.18
CA LEU A 11 -17.26 -0.74 -10.09
C LEU A 11 -17.46 -2.14 -10.69
N PRO A 12 -16.65 -3.14 -10.35
CA PRO A 12 -16.86 -4.50 -10.79
C PRO A 12 -18.07 -5.14 -10.07
N LYS A 13 -18.61 -6.22 -10.60
CA LYS A 13 -19.71 -6.97 -9.98
C LYS A 13 -19.36 -7.38 -8.54
N GLY A 14 -20.27 -7.12 -7.60
CA GLY A 14 -20.05 -7.42 -6.18
C GLY A 14 -19.34 -6.32 -5.39
N VAL A 15 -19.12 -5.15 -6.00
CA VAL A 15 -18.60 -3.96 -5.30
C VAL A 15 -19.68 -2.91 -5.24
N GLU A 16 -19.98 -2.44 -4.04
CA GLU A 16 -20.95 -1.38 -3.78
C GLU A 16 -20.23 -0.11 -3.29
N ALA A 17 -20.57 1.02 -3.88
CA ALA A 17 -20.11 2.33 -3.44
C ALA A 17 -21.27 3.10 -2.80
N THR A 18 -21.07 3.55 -1.57
CA THR A 18 -21.98 4.40 -0.82
C THR A 18 -21.35 5.77 -0.64
N LEU A 19 -22.06 6.81 -1.11
CA LEU A 19 -21.66 8.20 -0.95
C LEU A 19 -22.40 8.78 0.25
N ALA A 20 -21.66 9.17 1.27
CA ALA A 20 -22.15 10.00 2.37
C ALA A 20 -21.64 11.43 2.18
N THR A 21 -22.20 12.39 2.91
CA THR A 21 -21.85 13.81 2.79
C THR A 21 -20.35 14.11 2.96
N GLU A 22 -19.66 13.33 3.79
CA GLU A 22 -18.24 13.54 4.10
C GLU A 22 -17.35 12.32 3.82
N ALA A 23 -17.90 11.22 3.32
CA ALA A 23 -17.13 9.99 3.12
C ALA A 23 -17.64 9.18 1.92
N LEU A 24 -16.69 8.62 1.18
CA LEU A 24 -16.92 7.56 0.20
C LEU A 24 -16.57 6.22 0.87
N SER A 25 -17.55 5.32 0.94
CA SER A 25 -17.36 3.94 1.40
C SER A 25 -17.49 2.99 0.23
N ILE A 26 -16.52 2.09 0.09
CA ILE A 26 -16.54 1.05 -0.94
C ILE A 26 -16.50 -0.30 -0.24
N LYS A 27 -17.56 -1.10 -0.45
CA LYS A 27 -17.71 -2.45 0.07
C LYS A 27 -17.51 -3.46 -1.03
N GLY A 28 -16.71 -4.48 -0.77
CA GLY A 28 -16.45 -5.59 -1.70
C GLY A 28 -16.32 -6.92 -0.99
N PRO A 29 -15.95 -7.99 -1.71
CA PRO A 29 -15.86 -9.34 -1.17
C PRO A 29 -14.83 -9.50 -0.06
N LEU A 30 -13.75 -8.72 -0.08
CA LEU A 30 -12.69 -8.82 0.92
C LEU A 30 -12.89 -7.91 2.14
N GLY A 31 -13.78 -6.91 2.04
CA GLY A 31 -14.08 -5.99 3.14
C GLY A 31 -14.59 -4.65 2.69
N THR A 32 -14.55 -3.67 3.60
CA THR A 32 -15.01 -2.30 3.35
C THR A 32 -13.88 -1.32 3.64
N LEU A 33 -13.70 -0.38 2.75
CA LEU A 33 -12.80 0.76 2.91
C LEU A 33 -13.59 2.06 2.87
N SER A 34 -13.16 3.05 3.64
CA SER A 34 -13.78 4.37 3.66
C SER A 34 -12.71 5.45 3.45
N GLN A 35 -13.04 6.47 2.68
CA GLN A 35 -12.20 7.62 2.39
C GLN A 35 -12.97 8.90 2.69
N ARG A 36 -12.37 9.79 3.46
CA ARG A 36 -12.94 11.10 3.72
C ARG A 36 -12.93 11.94 2.44
N LEU A 37 -14.04 12.60 2.17
CA LEU A 37 -14.20 13.50 1.04
C LEU A 37 -13.84 14.94 1.45
N ARG A 38 -13.33 15.69 0.48
CA ARG A 38 -13.17 17.15 0.60
C ARG A 38 -14.35 17.84 -0.06
N ARG A 39 -14.71 19.00 0.45
CA ARG A 39 -15.85 19.80 -0.04
C ARG A 39 -15.66 20.34 -1.45
N ASP A 40 -14.42 20.40 -1.91
CA ASP A 40 -14.02 20.99 -3.22
C ASP A 40 -14.22 20.03 -4.39
N VAL A 41 -14.67 18.79 -4.14
CA VAL A 41 -14.85 17.76 -5.18
C VAL A 41 -16.22 17.12 -5.05
N SER A 42 -16.97 17.07 -6.14
CA SER A 42 -18.21 16.30 -6.26
C SER A 42 -17.92 14.91 -6.83
N ILE A 43 -18.65 13.94 -6.31
CA ILE A 43 -18.63 12.55 -6.80
C ILE A 43 -20.04 12.21 -7.24
N GLU A 44 -20.19 11.82 -8.48
CA GLU A 44 -21.46 11.36 -9.03
C GLU A 44 -21.36 9.85 -9.30
N LYS A 45 -22.39 9.11 -8.94
CA LYS A 45 -22.50 7.69 -9.28
C LYS A 45 -23.44 7.58 -10.49
N ASP A 46 -22.87 7.13 -11.60
CA ASP A 46 -23.60 6.87 -12.83
C ASP A 46 -23.59 5.34 -13.09
N GLY A 47 -24.66 4.69 -12.64
CA GLY A 47 -24.76 3.23 -12.67
C GLY A 47 -23.59 2.55 -11.95
N ASP A 48 -22.75 1.85 -12.72
CA ASP A 48 -21.56 1.15 -12.21
C ASP A 48 -20.27 1.99 -12.29
N LYS A 49 -20.38 3.31 -12.48
CA LYS A 49 -19.23 4.20 -12.60
C LYS A 49 -19.29 5.33 -11.59
N LEU A 50 -18.12 5.69 -11.06
CA LEU A 50 -17.93 6.87 -10.22
C LEU A 50 -17.21 7.93 -11.04
N VAL A 51 -17.81 9.12 -11.14
CA VAL A 51 -17.25 10.28 -11.84
C VAL A 51 -16.87 11.33 -10.81
N PHE A 52 -15.68 11.88 -10.94
CA PHE A 52 -15.10 12.86 -10.02
C PHE A 52 -15.00 14.20 -10.73
N LYS A 53 -15.58 15.25 -10.16
CA LYS A 53 -15.56 16.62 -10.72
C LYS A 53 -15.04 17.58 -9.66
N ALA A 54 -14.18 18.51 -10.06
CA ALA A 54 -13.86 19.66 -9.22
C ALA A 54 -15.08 20.59 -9.20
N LEU A 55 -15.42 21.13 -8.04
CA LEU A 55 -16.50 22.11 -7.89
C LEU A 55 -16.04 23.52 -8.28
N ASP A 56 -14.75 23.79 -8.08
CA ASP A 56 -14.11 25.06 -8.40
C ASP A 56 -13.04 24.87 -9.48
N ASP A 57 -12.74 25.95 -10.23
CA ASP A 57 -11.65 25.96 -11.21
C ASP A 57 -10.27 26.19 -10.60
N SER A 58 -10.15 26.08 -9.26
CA SER A 58 -8.87 26.20 -8.56
C SER A 58 -7.95 25.01 -8.85
N ASP A 59 -6.65 25.26 -8.83
CA ASP A 59 -5.64 24.22 -9.04
C ASP A 59 -5.71 23.14 -7.95
N GLU A 60 -6.08 23.53 -6.71
CA GLU A 60 -6.26 22.60 -5.59
C GLU A 60 -7.43 21.65 -5.82
N ALA A 61 -8.61 22.16 -6.20
CA ALA A 61 -9.78 21.32 -6.48
C ALA A 61 -9.51 20.39 -7.67
N ASN A 62 -8.82 20.87 -8.71
CA ASN A 62 -8.40 20.05 -9.83
C ASN A 62 -7.43 18.94 -9.42
N ALA A 63 -6.44 19.23 -8.57
CA ALA A 63 -5.49 18.22 -8.06
C ALA A 63 -6.20 17.19 -7.17
N MET A 64 -7.12 17.67 -6.30
CA MET A 64 -7.87 16.80 -5.39
C MET A 64 -8.85 15.89 -6.13
N SER A 65 -9.49 16.34 -7.20
CA SER A 65 -10.37 15.49 -8.02
C SER A 65 -9.60 14.29 -8.60
N GLY A 66 -8.38 14.50 -9.09
CA GLY A 66 -7.50 13.44 -9.56
C GLY A 66 -7.04 12.50 -8.46
N THR A 67 -6.71 13.05 -7.29
CA THR A 67 -6.27 12.29 -6.11
C THR A 67 -7.39 11.39 -5.59
N LEU A 68 -8.60 11.94 -5.39
CA LEU A 68 -9.75 11.17 -4.90
C LEU A 68 -10.15 10.07 -5.89
N ARG A 69 -10.10 10.37 -7.19
CA ARG A 69 -10.32 9.35 -8.23
C ARG A 69 -9.31 8.21 -8.12
N ALA A 70 -8.02 8.50 -7.94
CA ALA A 70 -6.98 7.50 -7.82
C ALA A 70 -7.13 6.67 -6.53
N LEU A 71 -7.48 7.33 -5.41
CA LEU A 71 -7.77 6.66 -4.14
C LEU A 71 -8.99 5.72 -4.27
N ALA A 72 -10.08 6.18 -4.89
CA ALA A 72 -11.25 5.34 -5.13
C ALA A 72 -10.92 4.12 -6.01
N ALA A 73 -10.12 4.29 -7.06
CA ALA A 73 -9.66 3.17 -7.88
C ALA A 73 -8.81 2.16 -7.08
N ASN A 74 -7.92 2.65 -6.19
CA ASN A 74 -7.18 1.78 -5.29
C ASN A 74 -8.10 1.06 -4.30
N MET A 75 -9.12 1.74 -3.75
CA MET A 75 -10.10 1.11 -2.86
C MET A 75 -10.86 -0.01 -3.55
N VAL A 76 -11.34 0.21 -4.79
CA VAL A 76 -12.01 -0.81 -5.61
C VAL A 76 -11.11 -2.03 -5.81
N LEU A 77 -9.84 -1.82 -6.17
CA LEU A 77 -8.86 -2.91 -6.32
C LEU A 77 -8.60 -3.62 -4.99
N GLY A 78 -8.47 -2.85 -3.90
CA GLY A 78 -8.22 -3.38 -2.56
C GLY A 78 -9.34 -4.28 -2.06
N VAL A 79 -10.60 -3.88 -2.22
CA VAL A 79 -11.74 -4.69 -1.76
C VAL A 79 -12.05 -5.89 -2.68
N THR A 80 -11.50 -5.92 -3.90
CA THR A 80 -11.69 -7.02 -4.86
C THR A 80 -10.55 -8.03 -4.82
N LYS A 81 -9.32 -7.57 -5.01
CA LYS A 81 -8.13 -8.40 -5.15
C LYS A 81 -7.19 -8.32 -3.94
N GLY A 82 -7.27 -7.22 -3.18
CA GLY A 82 -6.29 -6.91 -2.16
C GLY A 82 -4.97 -6.40 -2.74
N PHE A 83 -4.07 -6.00 -1.83
CA PHE A 83 -2.71 -5.60 -2.17
C PHE A 83 -1.71 -6.51 -1.47
N GLU A 84 -0.60 -6.76 -2.14
CA GLU A 84 0.50 -7.56 -1.65
C GLU A 84 1.82 -6.85 -1.88
N LYS A 85 2.70 -6.88 -0.87
CA LYS A 85 4.10 -6.46 -0.98
C LYS A 85 5.00 -7.56 -0.46
N ARG A 86 6.02 -7.89 -1.25
CA ARG A 86 7.02 -8.91 -0.89
C ARG A 86 8.35 -8.25 -0.58
N LEU A 87 8.94 -8.68 0.53
CA LEU A 87 10.26 -8.28 0.98
C LEU A 87 11.16 -9.52 1.07
N THR A 88 12.41 -9.35 0.75
CA THR A 88 13.45 -10.39 0.84
C THR A 88 14.54 -9.93 1.78
N LEU A 89 14.95 -10.79 2.69
CA LEU A 89 16.07 -10.57 3.59
C LEU A 89 17.34 -11.14 2.97
N VAL A 90 18.37 -10.31 2.87
CA VAL A 90 19.69 -10.71 2.37
C VAL A 90 20.71 -10.48 3.45
N GLY A 91 21.32 -11.55 3.93
CA GLY A 91 22.36 -11.50 4.97
C GLY A 91 22.43 -12.81 5.74
N VAL A 92 23.65 -13.19 6.16
CA VAL A 92 23.85 -14.39 6.98
C VAL A 92 23.19 -14.22 8.34
N GLY A 93 22.33 -15.18 8.72
CA GLY A 93 21.62 -15.16 9.99
C GLY A 93 20.39 -14.25 10.04
N TYR A 94 20.03 -13.58 8.94
CA TYR A 94 18.79 -12.79 8.87
C TYR A 94 17.58 -13.72 8.76
N ARG A 95 16.61 -13.52 9.64
CA ARG A 95 15.40 -14.32 9.70
C ARG A 95 14.18 -13.47 9.99
N ALA A 96 13.05 -13.88 9.44
CA ALA A 96 11.74 -13.33 9.70
C ALA A 96 10.78 -14.44 10.12
N GLN A 97 9.95 -14.18 11.10
CA GLN A 97 8.91 -15.09 11.57
C GLN A 97 7.64 -14.31 11.89
N ALA A 98 6.57 -14.62 11.19
CA ALA A 98 5.24 -14.10 11.48
C ALA A 98 4.63 -14.87 12.66
N GLN A 99 4.11 -14.15 13.65
CA GLN A 99 3.40 -14.70 14.80
C GLN A 99 2.11 -13.90 15.03
N GLY A 100 1.02 -14.33 14.39
CA GLY A 100 -0.26 -13.62 14.47
C GLY A 100 -0.12 -12.19 13.95
N ASP A 101 -0.38 -11.22 14.84
CA ASP A 101 -0.32 -9.78 14.50
C ASP A 101 1.08 -9.15 14.73
N LYS A 102 2.11 -9.96 14.85
CA LYS A 102 3.48 -9.49 15.04
C LYS A 102 4.43 -10.15 14.06
N LEU A 103 5.40 -9.39 13.61
CA LEU A 103 6.51 -9.87 12.79
C LEU A 103 7.81 -9.77 13.60
N ASN A 104 8.39 -10.91 13.90
CA ASN A 104 9.68 -11.00 14.58
C ASN A 104 10.80 -11.05 13.54
N LEU A 105 11.78 -10.17 13.69
CA LEU A 105 12.89 -10.02 12.77
C LEU A 105 14.22 -10.16 13.50
N THR A 106 15.10 -10.99 12.98
CA THR A 106 16.51 -11.05 13.37
C THR A 106 17.35 -10.48 12.22
N LEU A 107 17.88 -9.28 12.42
CA LEU A 107 18.58 -8.52 11.39
C LEU A 107 20.01 -8.17 11.76
N GLY A 108 20.63 -8.96 12.66
CA GLY A 108 22.01 -8.74 13.12
C GLY A 108 22.15 -7.60 14.12
N PHE A 109 21.07 -7.24 14.81
CA PHE A 109 21.10 -6.38 15.99
C PHE A 109 21.34 -7.21 17.26
N SER A 110 21.74 -6.56 18.35
CA SER A 110 21.91 -7.19 19.67
C SER A 110 20.60 -7.68 20.30
N HIS A 111 19.46 -7.23 19.78
CA HIS A 111 18.11 -7.61 20.22
C HIS A 111 17.23 -7.96 19.01
N PRO A 112 16.25 -8.83 19.16
CA PRO A 112 15.27 -9.10 18.12
C PRO A 112 14.37 -7.86 17.93
N VAL A 113 13.98 -7.59 16.69
CA VAL A 113 13.02 -6.54 16.35
C VAL A 113 11.63 -7.16 16.25
N VAL A 114 10.68 -6.60 17.00
CA VAL A 114 9.27 -7.02 16.94
C VAL A 114 8.45 -5.88 16.35
N HIS A 115 7.88 -6.10 15.16
CA HIS A 115 7.04 -5.12 14.48
C HIS A 115 5.56 -5.52 14.62
N PRO A 116 4.71 -4.69 15.28
CA PRO A 116 3.28 -4.95 15.37
C PRO A 116 2.59 -4.63 14.05
N MET A 117 1.69 -5.49 13.60
CA MET A 117 0.91 -5.23 12.39
C MET A 117 -0.31 -4.37 12.72
N PRO A 118 -0.59 -3.33 11.93
CA PRO A 118 -1.82 -2.56 12.06
C PRO A 118 -3.04 -3.40 11.67
N LYS A 119 -4.20 -3.01 12.20
CA LYS A 119 -5.48 -3.66 11.87
C LYS A 119 -5.72 -3.65 10.35
N GLY A 120 -6.09 -4.79 9.78
CA GLY A 120 -6.36 -4.93 8.34
C GLY A 120 -5.15 -5.31 7.48
N VAL A 121 -3.95 -5.41 8.08
CA VAL A 121 -2.74 -5.91 7.41
C VAL A 121 -2.37 -7.28 7.98
N LYS A 122 -2.15 -8.25 7.12
CA LYS A 122 -1.65 -9.59 7.47
C LYS A 122 -0.24 -9.77 6.97
N VAL A 123 0.56 -10.49 7.73
CA VAL A 123 1.92 -10.85 7.36
C VAL A 123 2.07 -12.36 7.32
N GLU A 124 2.74 -12.85 6.29
CA GLU A 124 3.10 -14.25 6.10
C GLU A 124 4.60 -14.36 5.85
N THR A 125 5.21 -15.41 6.34
CA THR A 125 6.62 -15.72 6.10
C THR A 125 6.70 -17.11 5.48
N PRO A 126 6.58 -17.22 4.15
CA PRO A 126 6.68 -18.50 3.44
C PRO A 126 8.03 -19.17 3.65
N SER A 127 9.07 -18.37 3.80
CA SER A 127 10.41 -18.79 4.20
C SER A 127 10.98 -17.86 5.28
N GLN A 128 12.08 -18.25 5.91
CA GLN A 128 12.74 -17.40 6.92
C GLN A 128 13.34 -16.12 6.34
N THR A 129 13.50 -16.04 5.03
CA THR A 129 14.10 -14.91 4.33
C THR A 129 13.10 -14.14 3.46
N GLU A 130 11.83 -14.54 3.44
CA GLU A 130 10.80 -13.90 2.65
C GLU A 130 9.63 -13.47 3.52
N ILE A 131 9.18 -12.23 3.34
CA ILE A 131 8.04 -11.65 4.04
C ILE A 131 7.02 -11.22 2.99
N VAL A 132 5.78 -11.64 3.18
CA VAL A 132 4.64 -11.25 2.34
C VAL A 132 3.66 -10.47 3.20
N ILE A 133 3.42 -9.21 2.85
CA ILE A 133 2.51 -8.30 3.54
C ILE A 133 1.28 -8.14 2.67
N LYS A 134 0.10 -8.47 3.20
CA LYS A 134 -1.18 -8.42 2.50
C LYS A 134 -2.17 -7.53 3.23
N GLY A 135 -3.01 -6.82 2.49
CA GLY A 135 -4.06 -5.99 3.07
C GLY A 135 -4.99 -5.39 2.02
N LEU A 136 -6.05 -4.77 2.50
CA LEU A 136 -7.04 -4.10 1.65
C LEU A 136 -6.57 -2.71 1.23
N ASP A 137 -5.92 -1.99 2.15
CA ASP A 137 -5.46 -0.63 1.93
C ASP A 137 -4.03 -0.61 1.40
N LYS A 138 -3.88 -0.10 0.18
CA LYS A 138 -2.58 0.07 -0.48
C LYS A 138 -1.61 0.91 0.33
N GLN A 139 -2.11 1.97 1.00
CA GLN A 139 -1.29 2.86 1.81
C GLN A 139 -0.74 2.13 3.02
N GLN A 140 -1.59 1.43 3.78
CA GLN A 140 -1.16 0.69 4.97
C GLN A 140 -0.17 -0.43 4.62
N VAL A 141 -0.45 -1.22 3.58
CA VAL A 141 0.47 -2.27 3.10
C VAL A 141 1.82 -1.68 2.69
N GLY A 142 1.80 -0.53 1.98
CA GLY A 142 3.01 0.16 1.57
C GLY A 142 3.79 0.73 2.75
N GLN A 143 3.12 1.31 3.74
CA GLN A 143 3.71 1.88 4.94
C GLN A 143 4.41 0.81 5.78
N VAL A 144 3.71 -0.30 6.08
CA VAL A 144 4.29 -1.42 6.83
C VAL A 144 5.52 -1.99 6.11
N ALA A 145 5.43 -2.16 4.78
CA ALA A 145 6.56 -2.63 3.99
C ALA A 145 7.78 -1.68 4.05
N ALA A 146 7.53 -0.37 4.03
CA ALA A 146 8.57 0.65 4.16
C ALA A 146 9.20 0.65 5.55
N GLU A 147 8.40 0.54 6.61
CA GLU A 147 8.88 0.47 8.00
C GLU A 147 9.74 -0.78 8.24
N VAL A 148 9.27 -1.94 7.78
CA VAL A 148 10.05 -3.19 7.86
C VAL A 148 11.38 -3.07 7.10
N ARG A 149 11.38 -2.47 5.91
CA ARG A 149 12.59 -2.22 5.13
C ARG A 149 13.54 -1.23 5.83
N ALA A 150 12.99 -0.22 6.50
CA ALA A 150 13.78 0.82 7.18
C ALA A 150 14.58 0.30 8.38
N TYR A 151 14.16 -0.80 9.04
CA TYR A 151 14.97 -1.38 10.11
C TYR A 151 16.39 -1.73 9.66
N ARG A 152 16.54 -2.24 8.44
CA ARG A 152 17.86 -2.50 7.86
C ARG A 152 17.80 -2.37 6.34
N SER A 153 17.94 -1.14 5.85
CA SER A 153 17.97 -0.87 4.41
C SER A 153 19.16 -1.57 3.74
N PRO A 154 19.06 -1.93 2.45
CA PRO A 154 20.13 -2.58 1.73
C PRO A 154 21.40 -1.72 1.70
N GLU A 155 22.53 -2.30 2.07
CA GLU A 155 23.82 -1.62 1.99
C GLU A 155 24.38 -1.63 0.56
N PRO A 156 25.19 -0.63 0.19
CA PRO A 156 25.65 -0.48 -1.19
C PRO A 156 26.84 -1.38 -1.58
N TYR A 157 27.44 -2.16 -0.66
CA TYR A 157 28.63 -2.97 -0.97
C TYR A 157 28.32 -4.42 -1.26
N LYS A 158 27.61 -5.10 -0.37
CA LYS A 158 27.18 -6.51 -0.51
C LYS A 158 25.67 -6.67 -0.70
N GLY A 159 24.92 -5.57 -0.60
CA GLY A 159 23.46 -5.57 -0.72
C GLY A 159 22.74 -6.25 0.44
N LYS A 160 23.39 -6.40 1.61
CA LYS A 160 22.78 -6.97 2.80
C LYS A 160 21.72 -6.02 3.35
N GLY A 161 20.58 -6.55 3.76
CA GLY A 161 19.48 -5.79 4.31
C GLY A 161 18.13 -6.37 3.90
N VAL A 162 17.08 -5.65 4.22
CA VAL A 162 15.69 -5.92 3.80
C VAL A 162 15.41 -5.11 2.54
N ARG A 163 15.00 -5.78 1.46
CA ARG A 163 14.68 -5.12 0.18
C ARG A 163 13.35 -5.60 -0.37
N TYR A 164 12.73 -4.82 -1.23
CA TYR A 164 11.58 -5.29 -2.01
C TYR A 164 12.04 -6.38 -2.98
N SER A 165 11.18 -7.35 -3.28
CA SER A 165 11.50 -8.46 -4.20
C SER A 165 11.86 -7.99 -5.61
N ASN A 166 11.31 -6.84 -6.03
CA ASN A 166 11.57 -6.21 -7.33
C ASN A 166 12.57 -5.03 -7.26
N GLU A 167 13.23 -4.82 -6.11
CA GLU A 167 14.17 -3.72 -5.94
C GLU A 167 15.55 -4.08 -6.52
N ARG A 168 16.04 -3.23 -7.42
CA ARG A 168 17.43 -3.32 -7.90
C ARG A 168 18.32 -2.50 -6.99
N VAL A 169 19.15 -3.18 -6.20
CA VAL A 169 20.16 -2.53 -5.36
C VAL A 169 21.39 -2.23 -6.21
N VAL A 170 21.74 -0.95 -6.31
CA VAL A 170 22.97 -0.53 -7.01
C VAL A 170 24.16 -0.72 -6.06
N LEU A 171 25.02 -1.65 -6.39
CA LEU A 171 26.23 -1.92 -5.62
C LEU A 171 27.37 -1.00 -6.09
N LYS A 172 28.14 -0.48 -5.15
CA LYS A 172 29.37 0.25 -5.41
C LYS A 172 30.51 -0.74 -5.61
N GLU A 173 31.40 -0.43 -6.55
CA GLU A 173 32.65 -1.20 -6.72
C GLU A 173 33.55 -0.99 -5.51
N THR A 174 34.02 -2.09 -4.93
CA THR A 174 35.07 -2.05 -3.91
C THR A 174 36.40 -1.87 -4.62
N LYS A 175 37.29 -0.98 -4.11
CA LYS A 175 38.65 -0.88 -4.61
C LYS A 175 39.28 -2.29 -4.62
N LYS A 176 39.64 -2.79 -5.81
CA LYS A 176 40.54 -3.95 -5.91
C LYS A 176 41.88 -3.53 -5.29
N LYS A 177 42.33 -4.28 -4.28
CA LYS A 177 43.73 -4.18 -3.84
C LYS A 177 44.64 -4.68 -4.93
#